data_ca53a6be7bb95c2805ad56dcff28d0c8
#
_entry.id   ca53a6be7bb95c2805ad56dcff28d0c8
#
_cell.length_a   1.000
_cell.length_b   1.000
_cell.length_c   1.000
_cell.angle_alpha   90.00
_cell.angle_beta   90.00
_cell.angle_gamma   90.00
#
_symmetry.space_group_name_H-M   'P 1'
#
loop_
_entity.id
_entity.type
_entity.pdbx_description
1 polymer ?
#
loop_
_entity_poly.entity_id
_entity_poly.type
_entity_poly.pdbx_seq_one_letter_code
_entity_poly.pdbx_strand_id
1 'polypeptide(L)'
;LIKRRFLLFGLTLILLGCLVGHPVSAGTIGYVDFEFLFNNHPEYELKNAELQQEAERLTAEFQAEAGALGEDANLEELAAKYEAQLEVIAEELRVFIISAVQKVIEEVAGEYGIDVVIPEGIVIAGGVNLTPLVLEAMYKSYGISVPSHLRMD
;
A
#
# COMPACT_ATOMS: atom_id res chain seq x y z
N LEU A 1 13.76 30.40 -60.46
CA LEU A 1 12.65 29.36 -60.39
C LEU A 1 13.08 28.14 -59.60
N ILE A 2 14.31 27.64 -59.70
CA ILE A 2 14.79 26.41 -59.02
C ILE A 2 14.89 26.58 -57.51
N LYS A 3 15.40 27.72 -56.99
CA LYS A 3 15.53 27.98 -55.56
C LYS A 3 14.18 28.00 -54.81
N ARG A 4 13.11 28.43 -55.45
CA ARG A 4 11.76 28.51 -54.87
C ARG A 4 11.10 27.12 -54.77
N ARG A 5 11.44 26.19 -55.65
CA ARG A 5 10.96 24.81 -55.65
C ARG A 5 11.62 23.99 -54.50
N PHE A 6 12.91 24.23 -54.26
CA PHE A 6 13.62 23.60 -53.13
C PHE A 6 13.10 24.06 -51.76
N LEU A 7 12.71 25.32 -51.63
CA LEU A 7 12.16 25.89 -50.39
C LEU A 7 10.77 25.31 -50.07
N LEU A 8 9.94 25.08 -51.09
CA LEU A 8 8.63 24.42 -50.94
C LEU A 8 8.75 22.94 -50.61
N PHE A 9 9.77 22.23 -51.14
CA PHE A 9 10.03 20.82 -50.83
C PHE A 9 10.56 20.66 -49.41
N GLY A 10 11.38 21.58 -48.90
CA GLY A 10 11.84 21.59 -47.51
C GLY A 10 10.74 21.84 -46.52
N LEU A 11 9.80 22.75 -46.85
CA LEU A 11 8.67 23.08 -45.97
C LEU A 11 7.66 21.92 -45.86
N THR A 12 7.40 21.21 -46.97
CA THR A 12 6.52 20.02 -46.95
C THR A 12 7.11 18.84 -46.17
N LEU A 13 8.44 18.65 -46.20
CA LEU A 13 9.10 17.60 -45.44
C LEU A 13 9.06 17.85 -43.93
N ILE A 14 9.16 19.11 -43.51
CA ILE A 14 9.03 19.51 -42.09
C ILE A 14 7.60 19.34 -41.58
N LEU A 15 6.58 19.63 -42.40
CA LEU A 15 5.18 19.46 -42.04
C LEU A 15 4.79 17.99 -41.92
N LEU A 16 5.41 17.08 -42.68
CA LEU A 16 5.16 15.64 -42.59
C LEU A 16 5.81 15.00 -41.36
N GLY A 17 6.88 15.58 -40.82
CA GLY A 17 7.57 15.12 -39.62
C GLY A 17 6.80 15.37 -38.31
N CYS A 18 5.86 16.32 -38.28
CA CYS A 18 5.02 16.61 -37.10
C CYS A 18 3.80 15.71 -36.96
N LEU A 19 3.51 14.85 -37.92
CA LEU A 19 2.37 13.92 -37.93
C LEU A 19 2.72 12.51 -37.38
N VAL A 20 3.94 12.30 -36.86
CA VAL A 20 4.27 11.11 -36.10
C VAL A 20 3.64 11.29 -34.74
N GLY A 21 2.34 11.01 -34.68
CA GLY A 21 1.62 10.89 -33.38
C GLY A 21 2.39 9.91 -32.53
N HIS A 22 2.90 10.36 -31.39
CA HIS A 22 3.46 9.46 -30.39
C HIS A 22 2.33 8.49 -30.03
N PRO A 23 2.54 7.18 -30.13
CA PRO A 23 1.54 6.24 -29.65
C PRO A 23 1.29 6.60 -28.18
N VAL A 24 0.10 7.05 -27.85
CA VAL A 24 -0.35 7.13 -26.46
C VAL A 24 -0.42 5.66 -26.02
N SER A 25 0.62 5.20 -25.32
CA SER A 25 0.57 3.90 -24.67
C SER A 25 -0.55 3.99 -23.66
N ALA A 26 -1.61 3.22 -23.85
CA ALA A 26 -2.61 3.05 -22.79
C ALA A 26 -1.87 2.43 -21.60
N GLY A 27 -1.87 3.14 -20.46
CA GLY A 27 -1.21 2.66 -19.26
C GLY A 27 -1.70 1.27 -18.86
N THR A 28 -0.78 0.42 -18.42
CA THR A 28 -1.12 -0.93 -17.95
C THR A 28 -1.68 -0.82 -16.53
N ILE A 29 -2.89 -1.33 -16.31
CA ILE A 29 -3.55 -1.32 -15.00
C ILE A 29 -3.35 -2.69 -14.35
N GLY A 30 -2.81 -2.68 -13.13
CA GLY A 30 -2.79 -3.82 -12.22
C GLY A 30 -3.83 -3.68 -11.11
N TYR A 31 -4.13 -4.78 -10.43
CA TYR A 31 -4.94 -4.76 -9.23
C TYR A 31 -4.40 -5.72 -8.18
N VAL A 32 -4.71 -5.43 -6.92
CA VAL A 32 -4.32 -6.24 -5.76
C VAL A 32 -5.48 -6.39 -4.79
N ASP A 33 -5.58 -7.55 -4.16
CA ASP A 33 -6.35 -7.72 -2.93
C ASP A 33 -5.50 -7.20 -1.75
N PHE A 34 -5.69 -5.91 -1.46
CA PHE A 34 -4.90 -5.24 -0.42
C PHE A 34 -5.22 -5.79 0.97
N GLU A 35 -6.47 -6.13 1.25
CA GLU A 35 -6.89 -6.68 2.54
C GLU A 35 -6.25 -8.05 2.78
N PHE A 36 -6.23 -8.91 1.74
CA PHE A 36 -5.54 -10.19 1.79
C PHE A 36 -4.04 -10.00 2.07
N LEU A 37 -3.37 -9.10 1.35
CA LEU A 37 -1.93 -8.83 1.55
C LEU A 37 -1.64 -8.27 2.94
N PHE A 38 -2.47 -7.36 3.44
CA PHE A 38 -2.35 -6.79 4.77
C PHE A 38 -2.46 -7.85 5.86
N ASN A 39 -3.51 -8.68 5.81
CA ASN A 39 -3.76 -9.71 6.81
C ASN A 39 -2.76 -10.87 6.76
N ASN A 40 -2.07 -11.06 5.64
CA ASN A 40 -1.07 -12.09 5.45
C ASN A 40 0.37 -11.53 5.36
N HIS A 41 0.59 -10.32 5.88
CA HIS A 41 1.94 -9.78 5.99
C HIS A 41 2.75 -10.60 7.02
N PRO A 42 4.04 -10.93 6.74
CA PRO A 42 4.85 -11.76 7.65
C PRO A 42 4.94 -11.25 9.08
N GLU A 43 4.85 -9.95 9.30
CA GLU A 43 4.88 -9.35 10.63
C GLU A 43 3.49 -9.09 11.23
N TYR A 44 2.40 -9.43 10.54
CA TYR A 44 1.04 -9.13 11.02
C TYR A 44 0.77 -9.72 12.40
N GLU A 45 1.06 -11.00 12.59
CA GLU A 45 0.86 -11.70 13.88
C GLU A 45 1.75 -11.11 14.98
N LEU A 46 3.01 -10.75 14.64
CA LEU A 46 3.92 -10.13 15.60
C LEU A 46 3.40 -8.76 16.04
N LYS A 47 2.98 -7.93 15.08
CA LYS A 47 2.44 -6.59 15.36
C LYS A 47 1.13 -6.65 16.15
N ASN A 48 0.29 -7.63 15.86
CA ASN A 48 -0.93 -7.86 16.62
C ASN A 48 -0.64 -8.29 18.08
N ALA A 49 0.38 -9.13 18.29
CA ALA A 49 0.82 -9.52 19.63
C ALA A 49 1.44 -8.32 20.38
N GLU A 50 2.22 -7.46 19.73
CA GLU A 50 2.74 -6.20 20.30
C GLU A 50 1.58 -5.29 20.77
N LEU A 51 0.56 -5.10 19.94
CA LEU A 51 -0.63 -4.31 20.29
C LEU A 51 -1.34 -4.89 21.52
N GLN A 52 -1.49 -6.21 21.58
CA GLN A 52 -2.13 -6.86 22.72
C GLN A 52 -1.34 -6.65 24.02
N GLN A 53 -0.01 -6.76 23.97
CA GLN A 53 0.84 -6.49 25.13
C GLN A 53 0.72 -5.05 25.62
N GLU A 54 0.69 -4.08 24.68
CA GLU A 54 0.51 -2.66 25.03
C GLU A 54 -0.88 -2.40 25.62
N ALA A 55 -1.93 -3.04 25.11
CA ALA A 55 -3.27 -2.94 25.66
C ALA A 55 -3.34 -3.49 27.10
N GLU A 56 -2.68 -4.62 27.37
CA GLU A 56 -2.59 -5.19 28.71
C GLU A 56 -1.82 -4.26 29.66
N ARG A 57 -0.70 -3.68 29.21
CA ARG A 57 0.09 -2.73 29.98
C ARG A 57 -0.72 -1.49 30.34
N LEU A 58 -1.36 -0.85 29.33
CA LEU A 58 -2.19 0.34 29.53
C LEU A 58 -3.38 0.06 30.46
N THR A 59 -3.98 -1.13 30.36
CA THR A 59 -5.06 -1.56 31.26
C THR A 59 -4.57 -1.66 32.71
N ALA A 60 -3.40 -2.24 32.94
CA ALA A 60 -2.82 -2.33 34.28
C ALA A 60 -2.46 -0.95 34.85
N GLU A 61 -1.89 -0.07 34.05
CA GLU A 61 -1.59 1.31 34.45
C GLU A 61 -2.86 2.10 34.78
N PHE A 62 -3.90 1.99 33.95
CA PHE A 62 -5.21 2.59 34.23
C PHE A 62 -5.76 2.12 35.58
N GLN A 63 -5.75 0.82 35.84
CA GLN A 63 -6.26 0.26 37.10
C GLN A 63 -5.47 0.76 38.31
N ALA A 64 -4.15 0.86 38.18
CA ALA A 64 -3.29 1.35 39.25
C ALA A 64 -3.53 2.86 39.50
N GLU A 65 -3.63 3.68 38.44
CA GLU A 65 -3.90 5.12 38.56
C GLU A 65 -5.33 5.36 39.12
N ALA A 66 -6.33 4.65 38.60
CA ALA A 66 -7.71 4.73 39.07
C ALA A 66 -7.85 4.34 40.56
N GLY A 67 -7.13 3.29 41.00
CA GLY A 67 -7.13 2.87 42.40
C GLY A 67 -6.42 3.84 43.35
N ALA A 68 -5.53 4.69 42.87
CA ALA A 68 -4.83 5.70 43.63
C ALA A 68 -5.61 7.03 43.74
N LEU A 69 -6.62 7.24 42.90
CA LEU A 69 -7.44 8.46 42.89
C LEU A 69 -8.51 8.41 43.98
N GLY A 70 -8.86 9.60 44.55
CA GLY A 70 -9.93 9.73 45.55
C GLY A 70 -11.33 9.66 44.94
N GLU A 71 -12.36 9.70 45.80
CA GLU A 71 -13.78 9.59 45.43
C GLU A 71 -14.25 10.68 44.43
N ASP A 72 -13.57 11.83 44.35
CA ASP A 72 -13.91 12.95 43.45
C ASP A 72 -13.19 12.87 42.10
N ALA A 73 -12.50 11.77 41.78
CA ALA A 73 -11.73 11.67 40.58
C ALA A 73 -12.60 11.48 39.33
N ASN A 74 -12.22 12.15 38.25
CA ASN A 74 -12.86 12.00 36.94
C ASN A 74 -12.31 10.77 36.22
N LEU A 75 -12.88 9.60 36.52
CA LEU A 75 -12.50 8.32 35.90
C LEU A 75 -12.78 8.29 34.39
N GLU A 76 -13.75 9.09 33.91
CA GLU A 76 -14.05 9.18 32.48
C GLU A 76 -12.91 9.87 31.71
N GLU A 77 -12.35 10.94 32.27
CA GLU A 77 -11.19 11.62 31.67
C GLU A 77 -9.95 10.72 31.67
N LEU A 78 -9.76 9.97 32.78
CA LEU A 78 -8.67 9.01 32.86
C LEU A 78 -8.82 7.89 31.81
N ALA A 79 -10.02 7.32 31.66
CA ALA A 79 -10.30 6.28 30.65
C ALA A 79 -10.03 6.80 29.25
N ALA A 80 -10.54 7.99 28.90
CA ALA A 80 -10.31 8.63 27.61
C ALA A 80 -8.82 8.85 27.30
N LYS A 81 -8.02 9.19 28.31
CA LYS A 81 -6.55 9.31 28.17
C LYS A 81 -5.91 7.98 27.74
N TYR A 82 -6.28 6.88 28.38
CA TYR A 82 -5.71 5.55 28.08
C TYR A 82 -6.24 4.98 26.75
N GLU A 83 -7.51 5.21 26.44
CA GLU A 83 -8.09 4.86 25.13
C GLU A 83 -7.39 5.58 23.99
N ALA A 84 -7.15 6.89 24.14
CA ALA A 84 -6.42 7.66 23.12
C ALA A 84 -4.97 7.17 22.93
N GLN A 85 -4.29 6.75 23.99
CA GLN A 85 -2.94 6.17 23.89
C GLN A 85 -2.96 4.84 23.11
N LEU A 86 -3.91 3.96 23.41
CA LEU A 86 -4.05 2.69 22.71
C LEU A 86 -4.37 2.89 21.23
N GLU A 87 -5.24 3.86 20.92
CA GLU A 87 -5.58 4.20 19.53
C GLU A 87 -4.35 4.66 18.73
N VAL A 88 -3.50 5.51 19.33
CA VAL A 88 -2.24 5.94 18.68
C VAL A 88 -1.34 4.75 18.39
N ILE A 89 -1.14 3.84 19.35
CA ILE A 89 -0.31 2.65 19.16
C ILE A 89 -0.90 1.74 18.08
N ALA A 90 -2.22 1.52 18.11
CA ALA A 90 -2.90 0.70 17.11
C ALA A 90 -2.75 1.29 15.70
N GLU A 91 -2.84 2.60 15.57
CA GLU A 91 -2.66 3.28 14.27
C GLU A 91 -1.21 3.21 13.79
N GLU A 92 -0.21 3.38 14.66
CA GLU A 92 1.20 3.24 14.30
C GLU A 92 1.51 1.84 13.76
N LEU A 93 1.01 0.78 14.41
CA LEU A 93 1.20 -0.60 13.96
C LEU A 93 0.48 -0.89 12.65
N ARG A 94 -0.73 -0.33 12.47
CA ARG A 94 -1.48 -0.41 11.22
C ARG A 94 -0.73 0.27 10.06
N VAL A 95 -0.30 1.51 10.27
CA VAL A 95 0.45 2.30 9.27
C VAL A 95 1.75 1.60 8.90
N PHE A 96 2.43 0.95 9.83
CA PHE A 96 3.62 0.16 9.55
C PHE A 96 3.34 -0.93 8.50
N ILE A 97 2.32 -1.77 8.72
CA ILE A 97 1.96 -2.85 7.77
C ILE A 97 1.49 -2.27 6.42
N ILE A 98 0.63 -1.24 6.44
CA ILE A 98 0.15 -0.57 5.22
C ILE A 98 1.34 -0.09 4.38
N SER A 99 2.28 0.62 5.00
CA SER A 99 3.44 1.18 4.30
C SER A 99 4.36 0.08 3.74
N ALA A 100 4.53 -1.02 4.49
CA ALA A 100 5.31 -2.16 4.03
C ALA A 100 4.68 -2.83 2.80
N VAL A 101 3.36 -3.08 2.83
CA VAL A 101 2.62 -3.65 1.70
C VAL A 101 2.66 -2.71 0.48
N GLN A 102 2.40 -1.41 0.67
CA GLN A 102 2.43 -0.43 -0.41
C GLN A 102 3.80 -0.38 -1.09
N LYS A 103 4.88 -0.39 -0.32
CA LYS A 103 6.23 -0.40 -0.88
C LYS A 103 6.47 -1.60 -1.80
N VAL A 104 6.05 -2.79 -1.38
CA VAL A 104 6.21 -4.00 -2.21
C VAL A 104 5.32 -3.93 -3.46
N ILE A 105 4.10 -3.39 -3.36
CA ILE A 105 3.23 -3.15 -4.52
C ILE A 105 3.92 -2.24 -5.54
N GLU A 106 4.52 -1.13 -5.09
CA GLU A 106 5.24 -0.19 -5.96
C GLU A 106 6.44 -0.85 -6.65
N GLU A 107 7.23 -1.64 -5.91
CA GLU A 107 8.37 -2.37 -6.45
C GLU A 107 7.92 -3.38 -7.53
N VAL A 108 6.91 -4.20 -7.25
CA VAL A 108 6.36 -5.18 -8.20
C VAL A 108 5.73 -4.48 -9.41
N ALA A 109 4.95 -3.43 -9.21
CA ALA A 109 4.37 -2.67 -10.31
C ALA A 109 5.45 -2.13 -11.26
N GLY A 110 6.53 -1.57 -10.69
CA GLY A 110 7.68 -1.11 -11.46
C GLY A 110 8.38 -2.21 -12.26
N GLU A 111 8.59 -3.39 -11.66
CA GLU A 111 9.22 -4.55 -12.33
C GLU A 111 8.39 -5.05 -13.52
N TYR A 112 7.06 -5.02 -13.41
CA TYR A 112 6.14 -5.52 -14.43
C TYR A 112 5.62 -4.45 -15.38
N GLY A 113 6.09 -3.20 -15.28
CA GLY A 113 5.67 -2.10 -16.15
C GLY A 113 4.19 -1.75 -16.00
N ILE A 114 3.68 -1.82 -14.79
CA ILE A 114 2.31 -1.44 -14.43
C ILE A 114 2.31 0.04 -14.04
N ASP A 115 1.51 0.84 -14.73
CA ASP A 115 1.47 2.29 -14.51
C ASP A 115 0.56 2.69 -13.35
N VAL A 116 -0.49 1.90 -13.09
CA VAL A 116 -1.48 2.15 -12.03
C VAL A 116 -1.89 0.84 -11.39
N VAL A 117 -1.91 0.80 -10.06
CA VAL A 117 -2.45 -0.33 -9.28
C VAL A 117 -3.68 0.15 -8.53
N ILE A 118 -4.76 -0.64 -8.61
CA ILE A 118 -6.04 -0.35 -7.95
C ILE A 118 -6.45 -1.52 -7.04
N PRO A 119 -7.29 -1.29 -6.03
CA PRO A 119 -7.85 -2.36 -5.22
C PRO A 119 -8.73 -3.32 -6.07
N GLU A 120 -8.62 -4.63 -5.82
CA GLU A 120 -9.40 -5.65 -6.54
C GLU A 120 -10.90 -5.41 -6.44
N GLY A 121 -11.40 -4.98 -5.28
CA GLY A 121 -12.83 -4.79 -5.02
C GLY A 121 -13.55 -3.76 -5.93
N ILE A 122 -12.80 -2.96 -6.70
CA ILE A 122 -13.37 -2.01 -7.67
C ILE A 122 -13.19 -2.44 -9.13
N VAL A 123 -12.53 -3.57 -9.38
CA VAL A 123 -12.29 -4.10 -10.73
C VAL A 123 -13.52 -4.87 -11.19
N ILE A 124 -14.15 -4.40 -12.28
CA ILE A 124 -15.26 -5.10 -12.91
C ILE A 124 -14.77 -6.11 -13.94
N ALA A 125 -13.76 -5.74 -14.72
CA ALA A 125 -13.18 -6.60 -15.76
C ALA A 125 -11.81 -6.09 -16.21
N GLY A 126 -10.90 -7.01 -16.58
CA GLY A 126 -9.57 -6.70 -17.11
C GLY A 126 -8.56 -6.34 -16.03
N GLY A 127 -7.36 -5.93 -16.46
CA GLY A 127 -6.23 -5.66 -15.57
C GLY A 127 -5.36 -6.89 -15.29
N VAL A 128 -4.22 -6.66 -14.65
CA VAL A 128 -3.27 -7.70 -14.25
C VAL A 128 -3.39 -7.92 -12.75
N ASN A 129 -3.65 -9.16 -12.33
CA ASN A 129 -3.64 -9.51 -10.91
C ASN A 129 -2.19 -9.56 -10.39
N LEU A 130 -1.83 -8.63 -9.54
CA LEU A 130 -0.50 -8.56 -8.92
C LEU A 130 -0.46 -9.20 -7.53
N THR A 131 -1.60 -9.58 -6.95
CA THR A 131 -1.67 -10.13 -5.58
C THR A 131 -0.69 -11.29 -5.35
N PRO A 132 -0.60 -12.32 -6.22
CA PRO A 132 0.34 -13.42 -6.03
C PRO A 132 1.80 -12.98 -6.08
N LEU A 133 2.13 -12.07 -6.99
CA LEU A 133 3.50 -11.55 -7.17
C LEU A 133 3.94 -10.70 -5.99
N VAL A 134 3.04 -9.83 -5.51
CA VAL A 134 3.28 -9.00 -4.32
C VAL A 134 3.43 -9.88 -3.08
N LEU A 135 2.59 -10.91 -2.92
CA LEU A 135 2.70 -11.87 -1.83
C LEU A 135 4.06 -12.57 -1.83
N GLU A 136 4.51 -13.07 -2.99
CA GLU A 136 5.83 -13.70 -3.13
C GLU A 136 6.97 -12.73 -2.81
N ALA A 137 6.94 -11.53 -3.37
CA ALA A 137 7.95 -10.51 -3.13
C ALA A 137 8.00 -10.11 -1.65
N MET A 138 6.85 -9.95 -1.01
CA MET A 138 6.72 -9.65 0.40
C MET A 138 7.39 -10.72 1.28
N TYR A 139 7.05 -11.99 1.10
CA TYR A 139 7.66 -13.10 1.86
C TYR A 139 9.15 -13.26 1.58
N LYS A 140 9.56 -13.09 0.32
CA LYS A 140 10.97 -13.12 -0.09
C LYS A 140 11.81 -12.04 0.58
N SER A 141 11.26 -10.84 0.80
CA SER A 141 11.96 -9.74 1.48
C SER A 141 12.34 -10.08 2.93
N TYR A 142 11.58 -10.99 3.57
CA TYR A 142 11.88 -11.55 4.89
C TYR A 142 12.73 -12.84 4.83
N GLY A 143 13.16 -13.27 3.65
CA GLY A 143 13.96 -14.49 3.49
C GLY A 143 13.20 -15.79 3.75
N ILE A 144 11.86 -15.76 3.69
CA ILE A 144 10.96 -16.90 3.93
C ILE A 144 10.12 -17.21 2.70
N SER A 145 9.59 -18.43 2.63
CA SER A 145 8.70 -18.84 1.55
C SER A 145 7.25 -18.61 1.92
N VAL A 146 6.42 -18.28 0.92
CA VAL A 146 4.96 -18.19 1.09
C VAL A 146 4.42 -19.53 1.60
N PRO A 147 3.64 -19.53 2.70
CA PRO A 147 2.96 -20.71 3.20
C PRO A 147 2.08 -21.36 2.14
N SER A 148 2.00 -22.69 2.14
CA SER A 148 1.30 -23.44 1.09
C SER A 148 -0.19 -23.08 0.98
N HIS A 149 -0.84 -22.74 2.09
CA HIS A 149 -2.25 -22.36 2.14
C HIS A 149 -2.55 -20.95 1.60
N LEU A 150 -1.52 -20.11 1.42
CA LEU A 150 -1.64 -18.77 0.86
C LEU A 150 -1.27 -18.71 -0.64
N ARG A 151 -0.73 -19.80 -1.19
CA ARG A 151 -0.36 -19.81 -2.62
C ARG A 151 -1.61 -19.78 -3.48
N MET A 152 -1.62 -18.84 -4.38
CA MET A 152 -2.67 -18.69 -5.38
C MET A 152 -2.22 -19.41 -6.65
N ASP A 153 -3.02 -20.36 -7.14
CA ASP A 153 -2.78 -21.10 -8.38
C ASP A 153 -3.15 -20.26 -9.61
#